data_9ad0a807a5e76adbca971fa130aca967
#
_entry.id   9ad0a807a5e76adbca971fa130aca967
#
_cell.length_a   1.000
_cell.length_b   1.000
_cell.length_c   1.000
_cell.angle_alpha   90.00
_cell.angle_beta   90.00
_cell.angle_gamma   90.00
#
_symmetry.space_group_name_H-M   'P 1'
#
loop_
_entity.id
_entity.type
_entity.pdbx_description
1 polymer ?
#
loop_
_entity_poly.entity_id
_entity_poly.type
_entity_poly.pdbx_seq_one_letter_code
_entity_poly.pdbx_strand_id
1 'polypeptide(L)'
;MISFFRHRLATNHLVLCTLMALATSPAVGQGLFGGEAGPLPQIALARTEIAADIPTPLQGNDMEALLAQATSGQGLTAARDAATRAFSDQLRDKLDTALRAFFIDEQVPLGAGNGALALHNFIDISVVKQLNGLKNSGRFELERGNLSASGDYHFRLQAPDGRILKERRVDIADLRIKGNYQIKTYNNGQDAEDTTPAELDKLLDILVVRILDRIEDDLEADSLREMTSG
;
A
#
# COMPACT_ATOMS: atom_id res chain seq x y z
N MET A 1 11.96 15.53 -6.73
CA MET A 1 12.93 16.03 -5.75
C MET A 1 12.40 17.34 -5.18
N ILE A 2 11.45 17.29 -4.23
CA ILE A 2 11.05 18.45 -3.43
C ILE A 2 10.63 17.86 -2.08
N SER A 3 11.52 18.06 -1.10
CA SER A 3 11.34 17.70 0.30
C SER A 3 10.57 18.82 0.99
N PHE A 4 9.45 18.51 1.62
CA PHE A 4 8.80 19.41 2.58
C PHE A 4 9.04 18.89 3.99
N PHE A 5 10.20 19.22 4.54
CA PHE A 5 10.46 19.17 5.97
C PHE A 5 9.85 20.42 6.63
N ARG A 6 8.82 20.26 7.42
CA ARG A 6 8.36 21.28 8.36
C ARG A 6 9.21 21.20 9.63
N HIS A 7 10.19 22.06 9.72
CA HIS A 7 10.90 22.36 10.97
C HIS A 7 9.94 23.09 11.93
N ARG A 8 9.66 22.47 13.07
CA ARG A 8 9.21 23.23 14.25
C ARG A 8 10.43 23.54 15.11
N LEU A 9 10.77 24.80 15.15
CA LEU A 9 11.76 25.37 16.05
C LEU A 9 11.27 25.24 17.50
N ALA A 10 12.01 24.52 18.31
CA ALA A 10 11.89 24.53 19.76
C ALA A 10 12.67 25.72 20.29
N THR A 11 11.99 26.69 20.86
CA THR A 11 12.59 27.82 21.58
C THR A 11 12.74 27.42 23.04
N ASN A 12 13.99 27.18 23.43
CA ASN A 12 14.38 27.04 24.84
C ASN A 12 14.30 28.42 25.51
N HIS A 13 13.42 28.56 26.50
CA HIS A 13 13.57 29.57 27.55
C HIS A 13 13.73 28.90 28.91
N LEU A 14 14.97 28.97 29.34
CA LEU A 14 15.40 28.71 30.70
C LEU A 14 14.96 29.90 31.57
N VAL A 15 14.06 29.72 32.53
CA VAL A 15 13.86 30.66 33.64
C VAL A 15 13.78 29.87 34.92
N LEU A 16 14.81 30.12 35.72
CA LEU A 16 15.00 29.72 37.10
C LEU A 16 14.13 30.66 37.96
N CYS A 17 13.36 30.17 38.91
CA CYS A 17 13.23 30.67 40.29
C CYS A 17 11.97 30.20 41.01
N THR A 18 12.22 29.69 42.17
CA THR A 18 11.67 29.90 43.50
C THR A 18 10.53 28.99 43.98
N LEU A 19 10.89 28.18 44.98
CA LEU A 19 10.03 27.46 45.92
C LEU A 19 9.01 28.41 46.61
N MET A 20 7.73 28.04 46.57
CA MET A 20 6.81 28.27 47.69
C MET A 20 5.87 27.07 47.79
N ALA A 21 6.04 26.33 48.90
CA ALA A 21 5.14 25.29 49.32
C ALA A 21 3.84 25.92 49.85
N LEU A 22 2.76 25.71 49.12
CA LEU A 22 1.39 25.89 49.62
C LEU A 22 0.67 24.57 49.43
N ALA A 23 0.41 23.92 50.57
CA ALA A 23 -0.46 22.75 50.62
C ALA A 23 -1.89 23.18 50.21
N THR A 24 -2.25 22.90 48.99
CA THR A 24 -3.67 22.93 48.54
C THR A 24 -4.10 21.50 48.29
N SER A 25 -5.06 21.08 49.12
CA SER A 25 -5.79 19.82 48.95
C SER A 25 -6.26 19.68 47.47
N PRO A 26 -6.05 18.53 46.82
CA PRO A 26 -6.68 18.33 45.54
C PRO A 26 -8.18 18.22 45.77
N ALA A 27 -8.92 19.25 45.39
CA ALA A 27 -10.35 19.11 45.14
C ALA A 27 -10.47 18.11 43.99
N VAL A 28 -10.92 16.90 44.32
CA VAL A 28 -11.36 15.91 43.33
C VAL A 28 -12.61 16.47 42.65
N GLY A 29 -12.39 17.30 41.64
CA GLY A 29 -13.40 17.65 40.67
C GLY A 29 -13.70 16.38 39.87
N GLN A 30 -14.69 15.60 40.29
CA GLN A 30 -15.33 14.59 39.44
C GLN A 30 -15.93 15.33 38.25
N GLY A 31 -15.16 15.38 37.15
CA GLY A 31 -15.65 15.77 35.83
C GLY A 31 -16.69 14.75 35.38
N LEU A 32 -17.95 15.16 35.43
CA LEU A 32 -19.17 14.38 35.11
C LEU A 32 -19.27 14.04 33.59
N PHE A 33 -18.23 14.26 32.80
CA PHE A 33 -18.22 14.00 31.33
C PHE A 33 -16.84 13.56 30.79
N GLY A 34 -16.09 12.80 31.57
CA GLY A 34 -14.87 12.17 31.11
C GLY A 34 -14.95 10.67 31.32
N GLY A 35 -15.68 9.97 30.49
CA GLY A 35 -15.51 8.53 30.38
C GLY A 35 -14.05 8.29 29.98
N GLU A 36 -13.26 7.59 30.83
CA GLU A 36 -11.94 7.13 30.42
C GLU A 36 -12.12 6.34 29.12
N ALA A 37 -11.50 6.82 28.04
CA ALA A 37 -11.49 6.08 26.79
C ALA A 37 -10.94 4.69 27.09
N GLY A 38 -11.70 3.64 26.79
CA GLY A 38 -11.29 2.26 27.03
C GLY A 38 -9.93 1.96 26.40
N PRO A 39 -9.24 0.92 26.85
CA PRO A 39 -7.94 0.56 26.29
C PRO A 39 -8.06 0.28 24.79
N LEU A 40 -7.06 0.71 24.03
CA LEU A 40 -7.00 0.39 22.61
C LEU A 40 -6.91 -1.13 22.40
N PRO A 41 -7.69 -1.69 21.46
CA PRO A 41 -7.55 -3.09 21.11
C PRO A 41 -6.19 -3.35 20.43
N GLN A 42 -5.68 -4.56 20.60
CA GLN A 42 -4.51 -5.01 19.86
C GLN A 42 -4.93 -5.49 18.47
N ILE A 43 -4.16 -5.15 17.43
CA ILE A 43 -4.42 -5.58 16.04
C ILE A 43 -3.41 -6.65 15.62
N ALA A 44 -3.91 -7.76 15.11
CA ALA A 44 -3.14 -8.78 14.41
C ALA A 44 -3.33 -8.59 12.90
N LEU A 45 -2.25 -8.23 12.20
CA LEU A 45 -2.26 -8.18 10.74
C LEU A 45 -2.17 -9.60 10.18
N ALA A 46 -3.26 -10.07 9.56
CA ALA A 46 -3.23 -11.32 8.81
C ALA A 46 -2.46 -11.13 7.50
N ARG A 47 -1.91 -12.22 6.95
CA ARG A 47 -1.26 -12.16 5.64
C ARG A 47 -2.26 -11.73 4.58
N THR A 48 -1.94 -10.68 3.83
CA THR A 48 -2.78 -10.19 2.72
C THR A 48 -2.87 -11.24 1.61
N GLU A 49 -4.09 -11.55 1.19
CA GLU A 49 -4.39 -12.42 0.05
C GLU A 49 -4.46 -11.57 -1.21
N ILE A 50 -3.71 -11.95 -2.25
CA ILE A 50 -3.63 -11.19 -3.50
C ILE A 50 -3.85 -12.10 -4.69
N ALA A 51 -4.86 -11.77 -5.50
CA ALA A 51 -5.02 -12.23 -6.86
C ALA A 51 -4.60 -11.09 -7.80
N ALA A 52 -3.63 -11.35 -8.68
CA ALA A 52 -3.13 -10.33 -9.59
C ALA A 52 -3.08 -10.84 -11.02
N ASP A 53 -3.52 -9.99 -11.95
CA ASP A 53 -3.34 -10.16 -13.39
C ASP A 53 -2.53 -8.96 -13.91
N ILE A 54 -1.31 -9.24 -14.39
CA ILE A 54 -0.40 -8.21 -14.87
C ILE A 54 0.05 -8.51 -16.30
N PRO A 55 0.46 -7.48 -17.06
CA PRO A 55 1.01 -7.67 -18.39
C PRO A 55 2.21 -8.62 -18.35
N THR A 56 2.23 -9.60 -19.25
CA THR A 56 3.39 -10.48 -19.41
C THR A 56 4.63 -9.66 -19.77
N PRO A 57 5.73 -9.74 -19.02
CA PRO A 57 6.97 -9.09 -19.40
C PRO A 57 7.52 -9.77 -20.67
N LEU A 58 7.48 -9.05 -21.78
CA LEU A 58 8.08 -9.48 -23.03
C LEU A 58 9.54 -9.01 -23.05
N GLN A 59 10.47 -9.92 -23.17
CA GLN A 59 11.89 -9.59 -23.35
C GLN A 59 12.16 -9.36 -24.83
N GLY A 60 12.22 -8.09 -25.23
CA GLY A 60 12.57 -7.66 -26.59
C GLY A 60 11.42 -7.74 -27.59
N ASN A 61 11.57 -7.03 -28.71
CA ASN A 61 10.70 -7.12 -29.90
C ASN A 61 11.25 -8.09 -30.92
N ASP A 62 12.27 -8.86 -30.58
CA ASP A 62 12.83 -9.87 -31.46
C ASP A 62 11.86 -11.06 -31.54
N MET A 63 11.22 -11.21 -32.69
CA MET A 63 10.28 -12.30 -32.96
C MET A 63 10.95 -13.67 -32.73
N GLU A 64 12.24 -13.78 -32.98
CA GLU A 64 13.00 -15.01 -32.77
C GLU A 64 13.21 -15.29 -31.27
N ALA A 65 13.48 -14.27 -30.46
CA ALA A 65 13.56 -14.39 -29.00
C ALA A 65 12.20 -14.74 -28.39
N LEU A 66 11.11 -14.13 -28.88
CA LEU A 66 9.74 -14.45 -28.46
C LEU A 66 9.35 -15.88 -28.85
N LEU A 67 9.71 -16.32 -30.05
CA LEU A 67 9.49 -17.70 -30.50
C LEU A 67 10.32 -18.71 -29.71
N ALA A 68 11.59 -18.42 -29.45
CA ALA A 68 12.45 -19.24 -28.60
C ALA A 68 11.90 -19.35 -27.18
N GLN A 69 11.42 -18.26 -26.61
CA GLN A 69 10.76 -18.22 -25.30
C GLN A 69 9.45 -19.01 -25.32
N ALA A 70 8.64 -18.91 -26.36
CA ALA A 70 7.39 -19.67 -26.53
C ALA A 70 7.62 -21.17 -26.72
N THR A 71 8.73 -21.58 -27.37
CA THR A 71 9.04 -22.99 -27.67
C THR A 71 9.83 -23.69 -26.56
N SER A 72 10.40 -22.96 -25.60
CA SER A 72 11.24 -23.50 -24.52
C SER A 72 10.47 -24.25 -23.42
N GLY A 73 9.21 -24.65 -23.60
CA GLY A 73 8.41 -25.45 -22.65
C GLY A 73 8.16 -24.86 -21.25
N GLN A 74 8.95 -23.84 -20.88
CA GLN A 74 8.75 -23.01 -19.70
C GLN A 74 8.38 -21.55 -20.06
N GLY A 75 8.15 -21.28 -21.27
CA GLY A 75 7.91 -20.08 -22.01
C GLY A 75 7.21 -18.91 -21.32
N LEU A 76 6.35 -18.25 -22.07
CA LEU A 76 5.62 -17.04 -21.64
C LEU A 76 4.79 -17.24 -20.38
N THR A 77 4.23 -18.42 -20.17
CA THR A 77 3.42 -18.74 -18.97
C THR A 77 4.27 -18.68 -17.71
N ALA A 78 5.44 -19.33 -17.70
CA ALA A 78 6.32 -19.32 -16.53
C ALA A 78 6.86 -17.90 -16.23
N ALA A 79 7.18 -17.12 -17.27
CA ALA A 79 7.60 -15.73 -17.12
C ALA A 79 6.47 -14.86 -16.53
N ARG A 80 5.22 -15.04 -17.02
CA ARG A 80 4.04 -14.39 -16.48
C ARG A 80 3.81 -14.75 -15.02
N ASP A 81 3.83 -16.04 -14.69
CA ASP A 81 3.61 -16.53 -13.33
C ASP A 81 4.69 -16.00 -12.36
N ALA A 82 5.94 -15.94 -12.81
CA ALA A 82 7.04 -15.39 -12.02
C ALA A 82 6.84 -13.89 -11.77
N ALA A 83 6.47 -13.13 -12.81
CA ALA A 83 6.22 -11.71 -12.71
C ALA A 83 4.98 -11.41 -11.82
N THR A 84 3.91 -12.20 -11.95
CA THR A 84 2.71 -12.09 -11.11
C THR A 84 3.02 -12.36 -9.65
N ARG A 85 3.84 -13.38 -9.35
CA ARG A 85 4.27 -13.66 -7.98
C ARG A 85 5.10 -12.50 -7.42
N ALA A 86 6.10 -12.03 -8.15
CA ALA A 86 6.95 -10.91 -7.73
C ALA A 86 6.13 -9.64 -7.46
N PHE A 87 5.19 -9.30 -8.33
CA PHE A 87 4.27 -8.19 -8.17
C PHE A 87 3.40 -8.35 -6.91
N SER A 88 2.82 -9.55 -6.70
CA SER A 88 1.98 -9.84 -5.54
C SER A 88 2.77 -9.77 -4.22
N ASP A 89 4.01 -10.27 -4.20
CA ASP A 89 4.87 -10.22 -3.03
C ASP A 89 5.24 -8.76 -2.71
N GLN A 90 5.63 -7.99 -3.71
CA GLN A 90 5.95 -6.57 -3.55
C GLN A 90 4.75 -5.74 -3.07
N LEU A 91 3.56 -5.97 -3.63
CA LEU A 91 2.33 -5.30 -3.18
C LEU A 91 2.01 -5.65 -1.73
N ARG A 92 2.17 -6.92 -1.35
CA ARG A 92 1.95 -7.38 0.03
C ARG A 92 2.90 -6.68 1.00
N ASP A 93 4.19 -6.65 0.67
CA ASP A 93 5.20 -6.04 1.53
C ASP A 93 4.99 -4.53 1.70
N LYS A 94 4.63 -3.83 0.61
CA LYS A 94 4.31 -2.39 0.64
C LYS A 94 3.08 -2.12 1.51
N LEU A 95 2.00 -2.89 1.34
CA LEU A 95 0.76 -2.71 2.12
C LEU A 95 0.97 -3.06 3.60
N ASP A 96 1.65 -4.16 3.92
CA ASP A 96 1.96 -4.54 5.30
C ASP A 96 2.81 -3.46 5.99
N THR A 97 3.83 -2.96 5.30
CA THR A 97 4.68 -1.87 5.80
C THR A 97 3.87 -0.60 6.08
N ALA A 98 2.99 -0.23 5.17
CA ALA A 98 2.19 0.97 5.29
C ALA A 98 1.12 0.85 6.39
N LEU A 99 0.45 -0.30 6.53
CA LEU A 99 -0.50 -0.57 7.62
C LEU A 99 0.20 -0.56 8.99
N ARG A 100 1.42 -1.15 9.08
CA ARG A 100 2.19 -1.07 10.33
C ARG A 100 2.56 0.35 10.71
N ALA A 101 3.01 1.15 9.74
CA ALA A 101 3.32 2.55 9.98
C ALA A 101 2.08 3.33 10.45
N PHE A 102 0.94 3.12 9.79
CA PHE A 102 -0.35 3.72 10.16
C PHE A 102 -0.73 3.39 11.62
N PHE A 103 -0.73 2.10 12.01
CA PHE A 103 -1.09 1.72 13.38
C PHE A 103 -0.09 2.21 14.43
N ILE A 104 1.20 2.35 14.08
CA ILE A 104 2.20 2.98 14.98
C ILE A 104 1.88 4.46 15.18
N ASP A 105 1.54 5.19 14.12
CA ASP A 105 1.19 6.61 14.18
C ASP A 105 -0.11 6.82 14.98
N GLU A 106 -1.08 5.92 14.86
CA GLU A 106 -2.33 5.88 15.63
C GLU A 106 -2.14 5.36 17.07
N GLN A 107 -0.94 4.95 17.45
CA GLN A 107 -0.62 4.35 18.75
C GLN A 107 -1.43 3.08 19.05
N VAL A 108 -1.90 2.39 18.03
CA VAL A 108 -2.63 1.12 18.13
C VAL A 108 -1.62 -0.02 18.28
N PRO A 109 -1.67 -0.82 19.36
CA PRO A 109 -0.70 -1.89 19.58
C PRO A 109 -0.87 -3.01 18.54
N LEU A 110 0.24 -3.40 17.91
CA LEU A 110 0.30 -4.54 17.00
C LEU A 110 0.74 -5.79 17.75
N GLY A 111 0.08 -6.92 17.47
CA GLY A 111 0.47 -8.21 18.04
C GLY A 111 -0.50 -9.33 17.67
N ALA A 112 -0.08 -10.58 17.92
CA ALA A 112 -0.86 -11.78 17.61
C ALA A 112 -1.35 -12.50 18.90
N GLY A 113 -1.60 -11.73 19.98
CA GLY A 113 -2.06 -12.28 21.25
C GLY A 113 -3.51 -12.78 21.22
N ASN A 114 -3.85 -13.65 22.19
CA ASN A 114 -5.24 -14.04 22.44
C ASN A 114 -6.03 -12.79 22.82
N GLY A 115 -7.01 -12.41 22.01
CA GLY A 115 -7.79 -11.20 22.21
C GLY A 115 -7.49 -10.07 21.21
N ALA A 116 -6.50 -10.22 20.35
CA ALA A 116 -6.26 -9.28 19.27
C ALA A 116 -7.38 -9.35 18.21
N LEU A 117 -7.74 -8.20 17.66
CA LEU A 117 -8.59 -8.13 16.48
C LEU A 117 -7.77 -8.54 15.25
N ALA A 118 -8.30 -9.39 14.39
CA ALA A 118 -7.64 -9.82 13.17
C ALA A 118 -8.05 -8.92 11.99
N LEU A 119 -7.08 -8.25 11.38
CA LEU A 119 -7.29 -7.50 10.15
C LEU A 119 -6.88 -8.35 8.95
N HIS A 120 -7.87 -8.77 8.18
CA HIS A 120 -7.70 -9.54 6.94
C HIS A 120 -7.82 -8.59 5.75
N ASN A 121 -6.88 -8.68 4.82
CA ASN A 121 -6.85 -7.87 3.60
C ASN A 121 -6.88 -8.78 2.37
N PHE A 122 -7.69 -8.42 1.39
CA PHE A 122 -7.87 -9.14 0.14
C PHE A 122 -7.73 -8.14 -1.01
N ILE A 123 -6.94 -8.45 -2.02
CA ILE A 123 -6.77 -7.63 -3.21
C ILE A 123 -6.98 -8.51 -4.44
N ASP A 124 -7.89 -8.10 -5.30
CA ASP A 124 -8.00 -8.61 -6.67
C ASP A 124 -7.67 -7.45 -7.61
N ILE A 125 -6.55 -7.54 -8.32
CA ILE A 125 -6.03 -6.43 -9.13
C ILE A 125 -5.66 -6.89 -10.53
N SER A 126 -6.12 -6.13 -11.52
CA SER A 126 -5.70 -6.23 -12.91
C SER A 126 -4.96 -4.96 -13.33
N VAL A 127 -3.76 -5.12 -13.89
CA VAL A 127 -3.01 -4.03 -14.51
C VAL A 127 -3.02 -4.19 -16.01
N VAL A 128 -3.55 -3.18 -16.70
CA VAL A 128 -3.63 -3.16 -18.16
C VAL A 128 -2.56 -2.25 -18.74
N LYS A 129 -1.80 -2.78 -19.72
CA LYS A 129 -0.84 -2.03 -20.54
C LYS A 129 -1.51 -1.63 -21.83
N GLN A 130 -1.67 -0.33 -22.06
CA GLN A 130 -2.31 0.22 -23.26
C GLN A 130 -1.27 0.95 -24.13
N LEU A 131 -1.11 0.51 -25.37
CA LEU A 131 -0.26 1.18 -26.34
C LEU A 131 -0.93 2.46 -26.85
N ASN A 132 -0.22 3.60 -26.75
CA ASN A 132 -0.69 4.89 -27.23
C ASN A 132 0.03 5.32 -28.52
N GLY A 133 1.23 4.85 -28.75
CA GLY A 133 1.99 5.20 -29.94
C GLY A 133 3.23 4.37 -30.16
N LEU A 134 3.54 4.16 -31.42
CA LEU A 134 4.73 3.47 -31.91
C LEU A 134 5.45 4.38 -32.92
N LYS A 135 6.74 4.63 -32.69
CA LYS A 135 7.56 5.44 -33.59
C LYS A 135 8.79 4.65 -33.99
N ASN A 136 8.97 4.46 -35.30
CA ASN A 136 10.20 3.87 -35.86
C ASN A 136 11.09 4.97 -36.46
N SER A 137 12.35 5.03 -36.04
CA SER A 137 13.36 5.99 -36.54
C SER A 137 14.43 5.36 -37.42
N GLY A 138 14.30 4.07 -37.78
CA GLY A 138 15.32 3.32 -38.49
C GLY A 138 16.49 2.84 -37.63
N ARG A 139 16.79 3.53 -36.52
CA ARG A 139 17.83 3.12 -35.53
C ARG A 139 17.23 2.42 -34.32
N PHE A 140 16.03 2.79 -33.95
CA PHE A 140 15.28 2.23 -32.84
C PHE A 140 13.78 2.32 -33.10
N GLU A 141 13.05 1.46 -32.44
CA GLU A 141 11.60 1.52 -32.27
C GLU A 141 11.28 2.03 -30.88
N LEU A 142 10.34 2.97 -30.80
CA LEU A 142 9.92 3.58 -29.56
C LEU A 142 8.42 3.34 -29.35
N GLU A 143 8.11 2.49 -28.39
CA GLU A 143 6.76 2.25 -27.89
C GLU A 143 6.48 3.16 -26.71
N ARG A 144 5.30 3.76 -26.66
CA ARG A 144 4.80 4.55 -25.53
C ARG A 144 3.37 4.15 -25.23
N GLY A 145 3.06 4.12 -23.94
CA GLY A 145 1.71 3.78 -23.50
C GLY A 145 1.45 4.11 -22.05
N ASN A 146 0.29 3.64 -21.61
CA ASN A 146 -0.18 3.82 -20.25
C ASN A 146 -0.33 2.48 -19.55
N LEU A 147 -0.12 2.48 -18.25
CA LEU A 147 -0.54 1.46 -17.32
C LEU A 147 -1.76 1.97 -16.54
N SER A 148 -2.74 1.13 -16.32
CA SER A 148 -3.89 1.43 -15.46
C SER A 148 -4.22 0.23 -14.60
N ALA A 149 -4.59 0.48 -13.34
CA ALA A 149 -5.03 -0.54 -12.41
C ALA A 149 -6.54 -0.50 -12.22
N SER A 150 -7.15 -1.67 -12.07
CA SER A 150 -8.56 -1.88 -11.74
C SER A 150 -8.72 -3.12 -10.89
N GLY A 151 -9.90 -3.32 -10.29
CA GLY A 151 -10.20 -4.45 -9.43
C GLY A 151 -10.71 -3.98 -8.07
N ASP A 152 -10.53 -4.78 -7.03
CA ASP A 152 -11.09 -4.55 -5.71
C ASP A 152 -10.05 -4.74 -4.62
N TYR A 153 -10.06 -3.84 -3.65
CA TYR A 153 -9.49 -4.07 -2.33
C TYR A 153 -10.64 -4.24 -1.33
N HIS A 154 -10.47 -5.19 -0.42
CA HIS A 154 -11.45 -5.47 0.61
C HIS A 154 -10.72 -5.78 1.92
N PHE A 155 -11.14 -5.16 3.03
CA PHE A 155 -10.68 -5.58 4.34
C PHE A 155 -11.83 -6.05 5.21
N ARG A 156 -11.48 -6.90 6.18
CA ARG A 156 -12.37 -7.38 7.22
C ARG A 156 -11.65 -7.34 8.56
N LEU A 157 -12.22 -6.61 9.51
CA LEU A 157 -11.76 -6.60 10.90
C LEU A 157 -12.63 -7.57 11.71
N GLN A 158 -11.99 -8.56 12.32
CA GLN A 158 -12.66 -9.65 13.01
C GLN A 158 -12.27 -9.68 14.49
N ALA A 159 -13.26 -9.84 15.37
CA ALA A 159 -13.06 -10.07 16.80
C ALA A 159 -12.51 -11.50 17.04
N PRO A 160 -11.91 -11.76 18.22
CA PRO A 160 -11.38 -13.08 18.58
C PRO A 160 -12.44 -14.20 18.59
N ASP A 161 -13.69 -13.87 18.78
CA ASP A 161 -14.84 -14.79 18.75
C ASP A 161 -15.31 -15.10 17.32
N GLY A 162 -14.67 -14.52 16.30
CA GLY A 162 -15.02 -14.69 14.90
C GLY A 162 -16.07 -13.70 14.37
N ARG A 163 -16.62 -12.81 15.20
CA ARG A 163 -17.57 -11.78 14.78
C ARG A 163 -16.89 -10.74 13.94
N ILE A 164 -17.48 -10.38 12.81
CA ILE A 164 -17.01 -9.29 11.95
C ILE A 164 -17.44 -7.97 12.57
N LEU A 165 -16.48 -7.11 12.92
CA LEU A 165 -16.72 -5.79 13.48
C LEU A 165 -16.86 -4.74 12.38
N LYS A 166 -16.03 -4.84 11.35
CA LYS A 166 -16.04 -3.92 10.22
C LYS A 166 -15.62 -4.66 8.94
N GLU A 167 -16.24 -4.27 7.86
CA GLU A 167 -15.90 -4.72 6.51
C GLU A 167 -16.04 -3.56 5.55
N ARG A 168 -15.08 -3.40 4.64
CA ARG A 168 -15.14 -2.36 3.60
C ARG A 168 -14.52 -2.86 2.31
N ARG A 169 -15.11 -2.43 1.20
CA ARG A 169 -14.61 -2.66 -0.15
C ARG A 169 -14.30 -1.33 -0.82
N VAL A 170 -13.20 -1.30 -1.56
CA VAL A 170 -12.75 -0.14 -2.34
C VAL A 170 -12.54 -0.61 -3.78
N ASP A 171 -13.25 0.02 -4.71
CA ASP A 171 -13.01 -0.20 -6.14
C ASP A 171 -11.70 0.50 -6.54
N ILE A 172 -10.72 -0.29 -7.02
CA ILE A 172 -9.40 0.21 -7.42
C ILE A 172 -9.52 1.12 -8.65
N ALA A 173 -10.51 0.91 -9.53
CA ALA A 173 -10.73 1.77 -10.68
C ALA A 173 -11.10 3.21 -10.26
N ASP A 174 -11.83 3.37 -9.16
CA ASP A 174 -12.19 4.68 -8.60
C ASP A 174 -10.99 5.45 -8.04
N LEU A 175 -9.91 4.75 -7.72
CA LEU A 175 -8.66 5.36 -7.28
C LEU A 175 -7.88 6.02 -8.44
N ARG A 176 -8.26 5.75 -9.70
CA ARG A 176 -7.70 6.35 -10.92
C ARG A 176 -6.18 6.25 -11.00
N ILE A 177 -5.65 5.08 -10.69
CA ILE A 177 -4.21 4.84 -10.67
C ILE A 177 -3.72 4.60 -12.09
N LYS A 178 -2.78 5.43 -12.54
CA LYS A 178 -2.22 5.38 -13.88
C LYS A 178 -0.72 5.65 -13.86
N GLY A 179 0.01 4.99 -14.75
CA GLY A 179 1.43 5.23 -15.03
C GLY A 179 1.66 5.39 -16.53
N ASN A 180 2.79 5.93 -16.91
CA ASN A 180 3.22 6.02 -18.32
C ASN A 180 4.48 5.19 -18.49
N TYR A 181 4.49 4.30 -19.47
CA TYR A 181 5.66 3.51 -19.79
C TYR A 181 6.23 3.87 -21.17
N GLN A 182 7.50 3.56 -21.35
CA GLN A 182 8.20 3.69 -22.62
C GLN A 182 9.13 2.50 -22.77
N ILE A 183 9.13 1.90 -23.99
CA ILE A 183 10.10 0.87 -24.39
C ILE A 183 10.80 1.37 -25.64
N LYS A 184 12.13 1.35 -25.61
CA LYS A 184 12.97 1.71 -26.74
C LYS A 184 13.80 0.50 -27.11
N THR A 185 13.52 -0.06 -28.27
CA THR A 185 14.21 -1.23 -28.82
C THR A 185 15.15 -0.80 -29.92
N TYR A 186 16.43 -1.17 -29.81
CA TYR A 186 17.45 -0.79 -30.78
C TYR A 186 17.58 -1.84 -31.89
N ASN A 187 17.69 -1.37 -33.15
CA ASN A 187 17.84 -2.24 -34.31
C ASN A 187 19.29 -2.79 -34.51
N ASN A 188 20.20 -2.47 -33.59
CA ASN A 188 21.61 -2.88 -33.65
C ASN A 188 21.95 -3.99 -32.62
N GLY A 189 20.97 -4.62 -32.01
CA GLY A 189 21.13 -5.69 -31.02
C GLY A 189 21.52 -5.22 -29.61
N GLN A 190 21.47 -3.91 -29.33
CA GLN A 190 21.57 -3.42 -27.96
C GLN A 190 20.31 -3.79 -27.15
N ASP A 191 20.47 -3.97 -25.85
CA ASP A 191 19.38 -4.23 -24.94
C ASP A 191 18.31 -3.13 -25.00
N ALA A 192 17.03 -3.53 -24.88
CA ALA A 192 15.94 -2.58 -24.88
C ALA A 192 15.93 -1.79 -23.56
N GLU A 193 15.65 -0.49 -23.66
CA GLU A 193 15.38 0.37 -22.52
C GLU A 193 13.88 0.28 -22.20
N ASP A 194 13.48 -0.39 -21.11
CA ASP A 194 12.09 -0.57 -20.69
C ASP A 194 11.85 0.08 -19.32
N THR A 195 10.94 1.07 -19.27
CA THR A 195 10.56 1.74 -18.03
C THR A 195 9.37 1.07 -17.35
N THR A 196 8.75 0.05 -17.95
CA THR A 196 7.56 -0.62 -17.42
C THR A 196 7.75 -1.12 -15.97
N PRO A 197 8.86 -1.80 -15.60
CA PRO A 197 9.05 -2.28 -14.23
C PRO A 197 9.07 -1.15 -13.19
N ALA A 198 9.77 -0.05 -13.51
CA ALA A 198 9.83 1.11 -12.62
C ALA A 198 8.48 1.83 -12.49
N GLU A 199 7.69 1.88 -13.55
CA GLU A 199 6.35 2.46 -13.50
C GLU A 199 5.35 1.56 -12.78
N LEU A 200 5.49 0.23 -12.86
CA LEU A 200 4.72 -0.70 -12.04
C LEU A 200 5.02 -0.52 -10.55
N ASP A 201 6.28 -0.36 -10.16
CA ASP A 201 6.66 -0.10 -8.77
C ASP A 201 6.04 1.20 -8.22
N LYS A 202 6.10 2.29 -8.99
CA LYS A 202 5.43 3.56 -8.65
C LYS A 202 3.90 3.41 -8.56
N LEU A 203 3.32 2.62 -9.45
CA LEU A 203 1.88 2.34 -9.43
C LEU A 203 1.47 1.65 -8.13
N LEU A 204 2.29 0.71 -7.64
CA LEU A 204 2.07 0.06 -6.34
C LEU A 204 2.17 1.04 -5.17
N ASP A 205 3.15 1.96 -5.18
CA ASP A 205 3.26 2.97 -4.14
C ASP A 205 2.01 3.86 -4.07
N ILE A 206 1.53 4.31 -5.24
CA ILE A 206 0.32 5.14 -5.32
C ILE A 206 -0.92 4.34 -4.88
N LEU A 207 -1.01 3.07 -5.27
CA LEU A 207 -2.11 2.17 -4.90
C LEU A 207 -2.23 2.05 -3.39
N VAL A 208 -1.13 1.73 -2.72
CA VAL A 208 -1.10 1.54 -1.26
C VAL A 208 -1.51 2.81 -0.53
N VAL A 209 -0.95 3.96 -0.91
CA VAL A 209 -1.32 5.25 -0.31
C VAL A 209 -2.81 5.52 -0.46
N ARG A 210 -3.36 5.35 -1.67
CA ARG A 210 -4.78 5.62 -1.92
C ARG A 210 -5.74 4.62 -1.29
N ILE A 211 -5.32 3.37 -1.11
CA ILE A 211 -6.08 2.40 -0.32
C ILE A 211 -6.14 2.88 1.13
N LEU A 212 -5.01 3.25 1.74
CA LEU A 212 -4.98 3.75 3.11
C LEU A 212 -5.85 4.98 3.29
N ASP A 213 -5.74 5.99 2.42
CA ASP A 213 -6.58 7.19 2.45
C ASP A 213 -8.10 6.87 2.45
N ARG A 214 -8.48 5.68 1.96
CA ARG A 214 -9.89 5.27 1.89
C ARG A 214 -10.37 4.51 3.12
N ILE A 215 -9.46 3.92 3.87
CA ILE A 215 -9.80 3.03 4.98
C ILE A 215 -9.34 3.56 6.34
N GLU A 216 -8.52 4.61 6.40
CA GLU A 216 -7.94 5.15 7.62
C GLU A 216 -9.00 5.51 8.66
N ASP A 217 -10.06 6.22 8.27
CA ASP A 217 -11.18 6.59 9.17
C ASP A 217 -11.84 5.38 9.87
N ASP A 218 -11.82 4.21 9.22
CA ASP A 218 -12.40 2.98 9.77
C ASP A 218 -11.43 2.24 10.71
N LEU A 219 -10.14 2.55 10.65
CA LEU A 219 -9.06 1.85 11.36
C LEU A 219 -8.31 2.72 12.37
N GLU A 220 -8.63 4.02 12.47
CA GLU A 220 -8.06 4.91 13.47
C GLU A 220 -8.41 4.50 14.90
N ALA A 221 -7.62 4.95 15.85
CA ALA A 221 -7.71 4.56 17.25
C ALA A 221 -9.11 4.74 17.87
N ASP A 222 -9.80 5.83 17.54
CA ASP A 222 -11.12 6.15 18.11
C ASP A 222 -12.21 5.24 17.52
N SER A 223 -12.19 4.98 16.22
CA SER A 223 -13.09 4.03 15.55
C SER A 223 -12.93 2.60 16.11
N LEU A 224 -11.68 2.18 16.37
CA LEU A 224 -11.39 0.87 16.98
C LEU A 224 -11.91 0.76 18.42
N ARG A 225 -11.79 1.83 19.23
CA ARG A 225 -12.36 1.87 20.59
C ARG A 225 -13.88 1.76 20.56
N GLU A 226 -14.53 2.51 19.68
CA GLU A 226 -15.99 2.49 19.54
C GLU A 226 -16.48 1.08 19.20
N MET A 227 -15.86 0.41 18.23
CA MET A 227 -16.23 -0.95 17.81
C MET A 227 -16.05 -2.00 18.91
N THR A 228 -15.16 -1.78 19.87
CA THR A 228 -14.86 -2.74 20.95
C THR A 228 -15.61 -2.43 22.25
N SER A 229 -16.20 -1.26 22.39
CA SER A 229 -16.92 -0.82 23.60
C SER A 229 -18.41 -1.23 23.61
N GLY A 230 -18.93 -1.76 22.52
CA GLY A 230 -20.31 -2.28 22.36
C GLY A 230 -20.35 -3.79 22.49
#